data_fc344d215e4a5bd9f56bc8c111db6411
#
_entry.id   fc344d215e4a5bd9f56bc8c111db6411
#
_cell.length_a   1.000
_cell.length_b   1.000
_cell.length_c   1.000
_cell.angle_alpha   90.00
_cell.angle_beta   90.00
_cell.angle_gamma   90.00
#
_symmetry.space_group_name_H-M   'P 1'
#
loop_
_entity.id
_entity.type
_entity.pdbx_description
1 polymer ?
#
loop_
_entity_poly.entity_id
_entity_poly.type
_entity_poly.pdbx_seq_one_letter_code
_entity_poly.pdbx_strand_id
1 'polypeptide(L)'
;MGATGNQGGATARALLARGFDVRALVRDPDKREARDLAERGAKLVPGDMNDVASLRRAMTGVHGVFSVQALAYEPATLAEEVRQGKAVADAAEAAGVGHFVYSSVGGAERGTGIDHFETKAEIERHIQALGLPATVLRPVFFMNNLLHYADAAGERVMSLPVRPDKPMQLIAADDIGFFAAAAFDDPQSYLGRQIELAGDELTFPEVAAIYERVTGVTTRFEARPIEERMFEWFAEEGYQADIPALRRVHPGLMSLERFLTRRLQSAIS
;
A
#
# COMPACT_ATOMS: atom_id res chain seq x y z
N MET A 1 -8.45 3.95 7.73
CA MET A 1 -7.92 2.94 8.67
C MET A 1 -6.43 2.74 8.42
N GLY A 2 -5.66 2.16 9.38
CA GLY A 2 -4.20 1.98 9.19
C GLY A 2 -3.40 3.27 9.09
N ALA A 3 -3.89 4.38 9.67
CA ALA A 3 -3.38 5.73 9.46
C ALA A 3 -1.92 5.96 9.91
N THR A 4 -1.42 5.17 10.86
CA THR A 4 -0.02 5.24 11.32
C THR A 4 0.94 4.33 10.55
N GLY A 5 0.45 3.58 9.56
CA GLY A 5 1.27 2.75 8.67
C GLY A 5 1.67 3.47 7.38
N ASN A 6 2.50 2.81 6.58
CA ASN A 6 3.04 3.37 5.32
C ASN A 6 1.93 3.87 4.38
N GLN A 7 0.97 3.01 4.04
CA GLN A 7 -0.09 3.34 3.10
C GLN A 7 -1.13 4.30 3.69
N GLY A 8 -1.65 3.98 4.89
CA GLY A 8 -2.67 4.82 5.53
C GLY A 8 -2.14 6.20 5.88
N GLY A 9 -0.88 6.31 6.31
CA GLY A 9 -0.23 7.59 6.56
C GLY A 9 -0.03 8.40 5.28
N ALA A 10 0.40 7.77 4.19
CA ALA A 10 0.52 8.42 2.89
C ALA A 10 -0.84 8.91 2.38
N THR A 11 -1.89 8.08 2.50
CA THR A 11 -3.26 8.44 2.14
C THR A 11 -3.77 9.62 2.98
N ALA A 12 -3.55 9.59 4.30
CA ALA A 12 -3.98 10.69 5.18
C ALA A 12 -3.31 12.01 4.79
N ARG A 13 -1.98 11.99 4.54
CA ARG A 13 -1.25 13.18 4.07
C ARG A 13 -1.75 13.69 2.72
N ALA A 14 -2.00 12.79 1.77
CA ALA A 14 -2.49 13.16 0.45
C ALA A 14 -3.91 13.76 0.49
N LEU A 15 -4.78 13.26 1.35
CA LEU A 15 -6.12 13.80 1.57
C LEU A 15 -6.06 15.18 2.22
N LEU A 16 -5.27 15.35 3.30
CA LEU A 16 -5.07 16.64 3.97
C LEU A 16 -4.52 17.70 3.01
N ALA A 17 -3.54 17.34 2.15
CA ALA A 17 -2.99 18.24 1.15
C ALA A 17 -4.01 18.70 0.10
N ARG A 18 -5.11 17.96 -0.08
CA ARG A 18 -6.24 18.30 -0.96
C ARG A 18 -7.40 18.99 -0.22
N GLY A 19 -7.22 19.28 1.08
CA GLY A 19 -8.22 19.99 1.88
C GLY A 19 -9.36 19.13 2.41
N PHE A 20 -9.22 17.81 2.40
CA PHE A 20 -10.21 16.93 3.02
C PHE A 20 -10.13 16.95 4.55
N ASP A 21 -11.29 16.88 5.22
CA ASP A 21 -11.37 16.63 6.65
C ASP A 21 -11.06 15.16 6.93
N VAL A 22 -9.88 14.88 7.50
CA VAL A 22 -9.39 13.52 7.73
C VAL A 22 -9.60 13.12 9.19
N ARG A 23 -10.31 11.99 9.39
CA ARG A 23 -10.33 11.27 10.67
C ARG A 23 -9.39 10.08 10.60
N ALA A 24 -8.40 10.05 11.46
CA ALA A 24 -7.42 8.96 11.57
C ALA A 24 -7.81 8.04 12.74
N LEU A 25 -8.29 6.83 12.45
CA LEU A 25 -8.47 5.80 13.48
C LEU A 25 -7.10 5.32 13.95
N VAL A 26 -6.81 5.48 15.23
CA VAL A 26 -5.53 5.12 15.84
C VAL A 26 -5.74 4.38 17.16
N ARG A 27 -4.93 3.34 17.42
CA ARG A 27 -4.97 2.61 18.69
C ARG A 27 -4.37 3.43 19.83
N ASP A 28 -3.33 4.17 19.52
CA ASP A 28 -2.57 4.98 20.46
C ASP A 28 -2.35 6.37 19.85
N PRO A 29 -3.04 7.41 20.33
CA PRO A 29 -2.90 8.77 19.84
C PRO A 29 -1.55 9.43 20.21
N ASP A 30 -0.83 8.87 21.18
CA ASP A 30 0.44 9.42 21.65
C ASP A 30 1.65 8.92 20.84
N LYS A 31 1.45 7.98 19.93
CA LYS A 31 2.49 7.58 19.01
C LYS A 31 2.91 8.73 18.10
N ARG A 32 4.21 8.79 17.80
CA ARG A 32 4.81 9.83 16.96
C ARG A 32 4.05 10.00 15.65
N GLU A 33 3.78 8.90 14.94
CA GLU A 33 3.09 8.92 13.63
C GLU A 33 1.65 9.46 13.74
N ALA A 34 0.96 9.21 14.86
CA ALA A 34 -0.36 9.77 15.11
C ALA A 34 -0.29 11.28 15.38
N ARG A 35 0.67 11.71 16.21
CA ARG A 35 0.91 13.13 16.48
C ARG A 35 1.30 13.90 15.23
N ASP A 36 2.18 13.35 14.40
CA ASP A 36 2.58 13.96 13.13
C ASP A 36 1.37 14.17 12.19
N LEU A 37 0.39 13.26 12.21
CA LEU A 37 -0.85 13.44 11.46
C LEU A 37 -1.75 14.52 12.08
N ALA A 38 -1.85 14.58 13.40
CA ALA A 38 -2.62 15.61 14.10
C ALA A 38 -2.07 17.02 13.85
N GLU A 39 -0.74 17.19 13.88
CA GLU A 39 -0.06 18.44 13.56
C GLU A 39 -0.33 18.90 12.11
N ARG A 40 -0.57 17.97 11.20
CA ARG A 40 -0.98 18.25 9.82
C ARG A 40 -2.47 18.52 9.65
N GLY A 41 -3.25 18.46 10.73
CA GLY A 41 -4.68 18.75 10.72
C GLY A 41 -5.60 17.53 10.73
N ALA A 42 -5.09 16.30 10.84
CA ALA A 42 -5.95 15.14 10.99
C ALA A 42 -6.59 15.09 12.39
N LYS A 43 -7.87 14.74 12.44
CA LYS A 43 -8.57 14.47 13.69
C LYS A 43 -8.31 13.03 14.13
N LEU A 44 -7.57 12.82 15.21
CA LEU A 44 -7.36 11.50 15.76
C LEU A 44 -8.65 10.96 16.40
N VAL A 45 -8.98 9.71 16.10
CA VAL A 45 -10.10 8.98 16.68
C VAL A 45 -9.55 7.72 17.34
N PRO A 46 -9.51 7.62 18.67
CA PRO A 46 -9.08 6.40 19.34
C PRO A 46 -10.01 5.24 19.01
N GLY A 47 -9.43 4.10 18.61
CA GLY A 47 -10.18 2.90 18.29
C GLY A 47 -9.31 1.80 17.67
N ASP A 48 -9.91 0.63 17.50
CA ASP A 48 -9.27 -0.57 16.95
C ASP A 48 -10.16 -1.21 15.89
N MET A 49 -9.56 -1.79 14.85
CA MET A 49 -10.30 -2.53 13.81
C MET A 49 -10.94 -3.83 14.35
N ASN A 50 -10.52 -4.29 15.52
CA ASN A 50 -11.13 -5.40 16.23
C ASN A 50 -12.33 -4.98 17.14
N ASP A 51 -12.51 -3.67 17.36
CA ASP A 51 -13.64 -3.14 18.14
C ASP A 51 -14.68 -2.51 17.21
N VAL A 52 -15.74 -3.28 16.92
CA VAL A 52 -16.84 -2.86 16.06
C VAL A 52 -17.52 -1.57 16.57
N ALA A 53 -17.59 -1.37 17.89
CA ALA A 53 -18.17 -0.15 18.45
C ALA A 53 -17.30 1.07 18.15
N SER A 54 -15.98 0.92 18.20
CA SER A 54 -15.04 1.99 17.81
C SER A 54 -15.12 2.31 16.32
N LEU A 55 -15.25 1.29 15.46
CA LEU A 55 -15.44 1.47 14.02
C LEU A 55 -16.71 2.28 13.72
N ARG A 56 -17.83 1.92 14.32
CA ARG A 56 -19.11 2.65 14.17
C ARG A 56 -18.99 4.11 14.59
N ARG A 57 -18.36 4.37 15.75
CA ARG A 57 -18.14 5.76 16.21
C ARG A 57 -17.25 6.54 15.22
N ALA A 58 -16.18 5.93 14.73
CA ALA A 58 -15.25 6.57 13.79
C ALA A 58 -15.90 6.90 12.44
N MET A 59 -16.85 6.06 11.99
CA MET A 59 -17.52 6.22 10.68
C MET A 59 -18.78 7.06 10.72
N THR A 60 -19.28 7.45 11.90
CA THR A 60 -20.49 8.30 12.00
C THR A 60 -20.29 9.60 11.23
N GLY A 61 -21.11 9.80 10.18
CA GLY A 61 -21.15 11.03 9.38
C GLY A 61 -19.91 11.25 8.50
N VAL A 62 -19.12 10.22 8.20
CA VAL A 62 -18.06 10.30 7.20
C VAL A 62 -18.62 9.99 5.82
N HIS A 63 -18.12 10.69 4.80
CA HIS A 63 -18.50 10.45 3.41
C HIS A 63 -17.73 9.23 2.84
N GLY A 64 -16.45 9.08 3.20
CA GLY A 64 -15.61 8.06 2.63
C GLY A 64 -14.69 7.38 3.65
N VAL A 65 -14.28 6.15 3.35
CA VAL A 65 -13.39 5.33 4.19
C VAL A 65 -12.26 4.75 3.34
N PHE A 66 -11.02 5.02 3.74
CA PHE A 66 -9.87 4.25 3.26
C PHE A 66 -9.58 3.11 4.24
N SER A 67 -9.47 1.89 3.73
CA SER A 67 -9.22 0.67 4.50
C SER A 67 -7.96 -0.04 4.04
N VAL A 68 -7.07 -0.30 4.98
CA VAL A 68 -5.90 -1.17 4.81
C VAL A 68 -5.61 -1.86 6.14
N GLN A 69 -5.30 -3.16 6.09
CA GLN A 69 -4.91 -3.97 7.23
C GLN A 69 -3.38 -4.11 7.29
N ALA A 70 -2.87 -4.53 8.44
CA ALA A 70 -1.47 -4.87 8.58
C ALA A 70 -1.12 -6.09 7.72
N LEU A 71 0.11 -6.11 7.20
CA LEU A 71 0.63 -7.26 6.48
C LEU A 71 0.68 -8.49 7.40
N ALA A 72 0.21 -9.62 6.89
CA ALA A 72 0.08 -10.88 7.59
C ALA A 72 0.80 -12.01 6.86
N TYR A 73 1.50 -12.87 7.60
CA TYR A 73 2.17 -14.04 7.04
C TYR A 73 1.84 -15.31 7.85
N GLU A 74 1.64 -15.18 9.16
CA GLU A 74 1.33 -16.31 10.01
C GLU A 74 -0.19 -16.61 10.00
N PRO A 75 -0.63 -17.87 10.15
CA PRO A 75 -2.05 -18.23 10.07
C PRO A 75 -2.97 -17.38 10.97
N ALA A 76 -2.53 -17.08 12.18
CA ALA A 76 -3.31 -16.27 13.12
C ALA A 76 -3.47 -14.81 12.65
N THR A 77 -2.42 -14.22 12.08
CA THR A 77 -2.44 -12.85 11.56
C THR A 77 -3.18 -12.76 10.22
N LEU A 78 -3.12 -13.81 9.39
CA LEU A 78 -3.93 -13.92 8.16
C LEU A 78 -5.43 -13.94 8.49
N ALA A 79 -5.85 -14.77 9.46
CA ALA A 79 -7.24 -14.80 9.92
C ALA A 79 -7.69 -13.47 10.54
N GLU A 80 -6.78 -12.78 11.25
CA GLU A 80 -7.05 -11.45 11.80
C GLU A 80 -7.22 -10.40 10.70
N GLU A 81 -6.39 -10.42 9.66
CA GLU A 81 -6.52 -9.52 8.51
C GLU A 81 -7.90 -9.62 7.87
N VAL A 82 -8.36 -10.84 7.58
CA VAL A 82 -9.69 -11.09 7.01
C VAL A 82 -10.78 -10.57 7.93
N ARG A 83 -10.72 -10.90 9.22
CA ARG A 83 -11.71 -10.43 10.21
C ARG A 83 -11.78 -8.91 10.29
N GLN A 84 -10.62 -8.24 10.37
CA GLN A 84 -10.54 -6.78 10.42
C GLN A 84 -11.05 -6.14 9.12
N GLY A 85 -10.65 -6.66 7.96
CA GLY A 85 -11.08 -6.15 6.66
C GLY A 85 -12.59 -6.20 6.49
N LYS A 86 -13.20 -7.35 6.83
CA LYS A 86 -14.65 -7.55 6.80
C LYS A 86 -15.37 -6.64 7.82
N ALA A 87 -14.88 -6.56 9.06
CA ALA A 87 -15.49 -5.71 10.09
C ALA A 87 -15.49 -4.21 9.69
N VAL A 88 -14.42 -3.75 9.04
CA VAL A 88 -14.35 -2.38 8.52
C VAL A 88 -15.36 -2.18 7.38
N ALA A 89 -15.51 -3.15 6.47
CA ALA A 89 -16.48 -3.08 5.38
C ALA A 89 -17.93 -3.11 5.90
N ASP A 90 -18.25 -4.00 6.84
CA ASP A 90 -19.57 -4.08 7.48
C ASP A 90 -19.94 -2.77 8.20
N ALA A 91 -18.97 -2.17 8.91
CA ALA A 91 -19.17 -0.90 9.58
C ALA A 91 -19.37 0.28 8.61
N ALA A 92 -18.71 0.25 7.46
CA ALA A 92 -18.86 1.25 6.40
C ALA A 92 -20.22 1.14 5.71
N GLU A 93 -20.68 -0.08 5.44
CA GLU A 93 -22.03 -0.35 4.89
C GLU A 93 -23.10 0.16 5.86
N ALA A 94 -23.03 -0.25 7.13
CA ALA A 94 -23.98 0.15 8.17
C ALA A 94 -23.99 1.67 8.41
N ALA A 95 -22.89 2.38 8.13
CA ALA A 95 -22.79 3.84 8.23
C ALA A 95 -23.28 4.57 6.96
N GLY A 96 -23.60 3.84 5.89
CA GLY A 96 -24.02 4.42 4.61
C GLY A 96 -22.90 5.22 3.93
N VAL A 97 -21.66 4.73 4.00
CA VAL A 97 -20.49 5.39 3.42
C VAL A 97 -20.63 5.51 1.91
N GLY A 98 -20.47 6.73 1.38
CA GLY A 98 -20.65 7.02 -0.05
C GLY A 98 -19.48 6.58 -0.93
N HIS A 99 -18.28 6.37 -0.37
CA HIS A 99 -17.13 5.82 -1.10
C HIS A 99 -16.19 5.03 -0.19
N PHE A 100 -15.98 3.77 -0.51
CA PHE A 100 -15.07 2.87 0.20
C PHE A 100 -13.83 2.58 -0.66
N VAL A 101 -12.66 3.01 -0.23
CA VAL A 101 -11.40 2.74 -0.93
C VAL A 101 -10.63 1.67 -0.16
N TYR A 102 -10.48 0.50 -0.76
CA TYR A 102 -9.76 -0.63 -0.17
C TYR A 102 -8.39 -0.79 -0.80
N SER A 103 -7.36 -0.90 0.03
CA SER A 103 -6.01 -1.27 -0.43
C SER A 103 -5.79 -2.77 -0.29
N SER A 104 -5.83 -3.44 -1.42
CA SER A 104 -5.59 -4.87 -1.62
C SER A 104 -4.12 -5.13 -2.01
N VAL A 105 -3.90 -6.02 -2.98
CA VAL A 105 -2.59 -6.35 -3.56
C VAL A 105 -2.75 -6.69 -5.05
N GLY A 106 -1.73 -6.36 -5.86
CA GLY A 106 -1.69 -6.78 -7.27
C GLY A 106 -1.77 -8.30 -7.39
N GLY A 107 -2.64 -8.79 -8.29
CA GLY A 107 -2.83 -10.21 -8.50
C GLY A 107 -3.81 -10.91 -7.57
N ALA A 108 -4.42 -10.23 -6.59
CA ALA A 108 -5.36 -10.86 -5.65
C ALA A 108 -6.50 -11.65 -6.34
N GLU A 109 -6.98 -11.18 -7.50
CA GLU A 109 -8.06 -11.81 -8.27
C GLU A 109 -7.64 -13.02 -9.10
N ARG A 110 -6.35 -13.32 -9.18
CA ARG A 110 -5.80 -14.32 -10.10
C ARG A 110 -5.61 -15.71 -9.47
N GLY A 111 -6.03 -15.91 -8.21
CA GLY A 111 -5.92 -17.22 -7.56
C GLY A 111 -4.47 -17.69 -7.44
N THR A 112 -3.62 -16.85 -6.90
CA THR A 112 -2.15 -17.02 -6.91
C THR A 112 -1.66 -18.18 -6.05
N GLY A 113 -2.47 -18.63 -5.07
CA GLY A 113 -2.07 -19.58 -4.04
C GLY A 113 -1.09 -18.98 -3.01
N ILE A 114 -0.99 -17.66 -2.94
CA ILE A 114 -0.19 -16.92 -1.95
C ILE A 114 -1.11 -16.48 -0.82
N ASP A 115 -0.92 -17.00 0.39
CA ASP A 115 -1.85 -16.85 1.50
C ASP A 115 -2.30 -15.40 1.76
N HIS A 116 -1.37 -14.45 1.83
CA HIS A 116 -1.71 -13.04 2.07
C HIS A 116 -2.30 -12.31 0.83
N PHE A 117 -2.30 -12.92 -0.37
CA PHE A 117 -3.06 -12.43 -1.53
C PHE A 117 -4.48 -12.97 -1.46
N GLU A 118 -4.64 -14.25 -1.06
CA GLU A 118 -5.94 -14.88 -0.93
C GLU A 118 -6.78 -14.25 0.19
N THR A 119 -6.17 -13.83 1.31
CA THR A 119 -6.87 -13.07 2.37
C THR A 119 -7.44 -11.75 1.84
N LYS A 120 -6.68 -11.05 1.01
CA LYS A 120 -7.13 -9.79 0.39
C LYS A 120 -8.23 -10.02 -0.64
N ALA A 121 -8.10 -11.07 -1.44
CA ALA A 121 -9.16 -11.50 -2.37
C ALA A 121 -10.46 -11.84 -1.62
N GLU A 122 -10.37 -12.46 -0.45
CA GLU A 122 -11.53 -12.74 0.40
C GLU A 122 -12.21 -11.46 0.89
N ILE A 123 -11.43 -10.46 1.30
CA ILE A 123 -11.96 -9.16 1.70
C ILE A 123 -12.59 -8.43 0.51
N GLU A 124 -11.97 -8.46 -0.68
CA GLU A 124 -12.55 -7.88 -1.91
C GLU A 124 -13.91 -8.49 -2.23
N ARG A 125 -14.04 -9.83 -2.18
CA ARG A 125 -15.31 -10.53 -2.40
C ARG A 125 -16.38 -10.12 -1.38
N HIS A 126 -16.00 -9.90 -0.13
CA HIS A 126 -16.92 -9.43 0.91
C HIS A 126 -17.40 -8.00 0.64
N ILE A 127 -16.50 -7.08 0.29
CA ILE A 127 -16.84 -5.70 -0.10
C ILE A 127 -17.83 -5.70 -1.26
N GLN A 128 -17.59 -6.53 -2.27
CA GLN A 128 -18.47 -6.69 -3.41
C GLN A 128 -19.85 -7.26 -3.03
N ALA A 129 -19.87 -8.28 -2.15
CA ALA A 129 -21.11 -8.90 -1.68
C ALA A 129 -22.01 -7.93 -0.89
N LEU A 130 -21.41 -6.98 -0.17
CA LEU A 130 -22.13 -5.91 0.53
C LEU A 130 -22.71 -4.83 -0.42
N GLY A 131 -22.28 -4.82 -1.69
CA GLY A 131 -22.69 -3.77 -2.64
C GLY A 131 -22.17 -2.40 -2.30
N LEU A 132 -21.06 -2.30 -1.55
CA LEU A 132 -20.44 -1.02 -1.21
C LEU A 132 -20.02 -0.26 -2.48
N PRO A 133 -20.26 1.08 -2.53
CA PRO A 133 -19.69 1.94 -3.57
C PRO A 133 -18.17 2.01 -3.38
N ALA A 134 -17.43 1.07 -3.99
CA ALA A 134 -16.03 0.85 -3.67
C ALA A 134 -15.09 1.09 -4.86
N THR A 135 -13.85 1.46 -4.52
CA THR A 135 -12.66 1.38 -5.37
C THR A 135 -11.66 0.43 -4.71
N VAL A 136 -11.13 -0.52 -5.45
CA VAL A 136 -10.07 -1.41 -5.00
C VAL A 136 -8.75 -0.98 -5.62
N LEU A 137 -7.80 -0.58 -4.80
CA LEU A 137 -6.43 -0.32 -5.22
C LEU A 137 -5.60 -1.58 -4.94
N ARG A 138 -4.84 -2.03 -5.92
CA ARG A 138 -4.00 -3.22 -5.85
C ARG A 138 -2.53 -2.86 -6.02
N PRO A 139 -1.88 -2.35 -4.96
CA PRO A 139 -0.45 -2.04 -5.00
C PRO A 139 0.39 -3.29 -5.28
N VAL A 140 1.49 -3.09 -5.99
CA VAL A 140 2.51 -4.11 -6.26
C VAL A 140 3.61 -4.10 -5.18
N PHE A 141 4.80 -4.63 -5.46
CA PHE A 141 5.91 -4.68 -4.51
C PHE A 141 6.35 -3.27 -4.07
N PHE A 142 6.49 -3.04 -2.77
CA PHE A 142 6.78 -1.71 -2.24
C PHE A 142 8.26 -1.36 -2.33
N MET A 143 8.58 -0.20 -2.89
CA MET A 143 9.94 0.37 -2.87
C MET A 143 10.47 0.52 -1.43
N ASN A 144 9.57 0.74 -0.47
CA ASN A 144 9.92 0.82 0.95
C ASN A 144 10.58 -0.47 1.49
N ASN A 145 10.24 -1.64 0.93
CA ASN A 145 10.83 -2.93 1.32
C ASN A 145 12.32 -3.02 0.97
N LEU A 146 12.79 -2.15 0.07
CA LEU A 146 14.19 -2.12 -0.36
C LEU A 146 15.05 -1.13 0.47
N LEU A 147 14.44 -0.33 1.36
CA LEU A 147 15.16 0.72 2.10
C LEU A 147 16.27 0.18 3.01
N HIS A 148 16.11 -1.04 3.55
CA HIS A 148 17.15 -1.65 4.38
C HIS A 148 18.50 -1.84 3.66
N TYR A 149 18.49 -1.86 2.34
CA TYR A 149 19.73 -1.86 1.56
C TYR A 149 20.37 -0.46 1.44
N ALA A 150 19.61 0.61 1.65
CA ALA A 150 20.13 1.98 1.51
C ALA A 150 21.05 2.39 2.67
N ASP A 151 20.85 1.82 3.85
CA ASP A 151 21.55 2.19 5.08
C ASP A 151 22.79 1.31 5.35
N ALA A 152 23.09 0.33 4.47
CA ALA A 152 24.23 -0.56 4.64
C ALA A 152 25.55 0.19 4.40
N ALA A 153 26.50 0.03 5.29
CA ALA A 153 27.86 0.53 5.12
C ALA A 153 28.71 -0.47 4.33
N GLY A 154 29.56 0.03 3.42
CA GLY A 154 30.44 -0.79 2.60
C GLY A 154 29.74 -1.41 1.36
N GLU A 155 30.35 -2.42 0.75
CA GLU A 155 29.78 -3.13 -0.39
C GLU A 155 28.42 -3.75 -0.02
N ARG A 156 27.41 -3.56 -0.89
CA ARG A 156 26.06 -4.10 -0.70
C ARG A 156 25.83 -5.33 -1.55
N VAL A 157 25.19 -6.32 -0.94
CA VAL A 157 24.69 -7.50 -1.64
C VAL A 157 23.17 -7.56 -1.45
N MET A 158 22.44 -7.37 -2.53
CA MET A 158 20.99 -7.59 -2.55
C MET A 158 20.73 -9.07 -2.85
N SER A 159 20.49 -9.86 -1.82
CA SER A 159 20.29 -11.31 -1.94
C SER A 159 18.80 -11.64 -1.81
N LEU A 160 18.15 -12.04 -2.93
CA LEU A 160 16.72 -12.34 -3.00
C LEU A 160 16.44 -13.58 -3.85
N PRO A 161 15.37 -14.34 -3.54
CA PRO A 161 14.97 -15.51 -4.31
C PRO A 161 14.12 -15.12 -5.53
N VAL A 162 14.66 -14.28 -6.40
CA VAL A 162 14.00 -13.81 -7.63
C VAL A 162 14.88 -14.08 -8.84
N ARG A 163 14.27 -14.23 -10.00
CA ARG A 163 14.98 -14.41 -11.26
C ARG A 163 15.65 -13.10 -11.68
N PRO A 164 16.95 -13.11 -12.03
CA PRO A 164 17.68 -11.91 -12.43
C PRO A 164 17.20 -11.30 -13.77
N ASP A 165 16.58 -12.12 -14.62
CA ASP A 165 16.11 -11.74 -15.95
C ASP A 165 14.61 -11.33 -16.00
N LYS A 166 13.90 -11.44 -14.87
CA LYS A 166 12.48 -11.08 -14.78
C LYS A 166 12.30 -9.72 -14.11
N PRO A 167 11.65 -8.77 -14.78
CA PRO A 167 11.33 -7.49 -14.14
C PRO A 167 10.25 -7.68 -13.07
N MET A 168 10.32 -6.86 -12.05
CA MET A 168 9.32 -6.72 -11.00
C MET A 168 8.80 -5.30 -10.99
N GLN A 169 7.48 -5.17 -10.88
CA GLN A 169 6.85 -3.87 -10.73
C GLN A 169 6.94 -3.39 -9.27
N LEU A 170 7.24 -2.11 -9.10
CA LEU A 170 7.52 -1.46 -7.82
C LEU A 170 6.62 -0.25 -7.63
N ILE A 171 6.21 0.04 -6.39
CA ILE A 171 5.39 1.20 -6.04
C ILE A 171 5.89 1.90 -4.77
N ALA A 172 5.87 3.22 -4.76
CA ALA A 172 6.08 4.02 -3.56
C ALA A 172 4.78 4.20 -2.78
N ALA A 173 4.85 4.18 -1.45
CA ALA A 173 3.66 4.36 -0.60
C ALA A 173 2.97 5.73 -0.82
N ASP A 174 3.71 6.78 -1.13
CA ASP A 174 3.15 8.09 -1.41
C ASP A 174 2.29 8.10 -2.70
N ASP A 175 2.64 7.29 -3.71
CA ASP A 175 1.83 7.14 -4.91
C ASP A 175 0.53 6.39 -4.64
N ILE A 176 0.56 5.39 -3.74
CA ILE A 176 -0.68 4.74 -3.26
C ILE A 176 -1.59 5.78 -2.60
N GLY A 177 -1.01 6.64 -1.75
CA GLY A 177 -1.71 7.75 -1.12
C GLY A 177 -2.32 8.73 -2.14
N PHE A 178 -1.58 9.04 -3.21
CA PHE A 178 -2.08 9.88 -4.30
C PHE A 178 -3.32 9.28 -4.95
N PHE A 179 -3.27 7.99 -5.36
CA PHE A 179 -4.40 7.33 -6.02
C PHE A 179 -5.60 7.14 -5.09
N ALA A 180 -5.36 6.86 -3.80
CA ALA A 180 -6.41 6.81 -2.80
C ALA A 180 -7.12 8.16 -2.65
N ALA A 181 -6.36 9.26 -2.58
CA ALA A 181 -6.92 10.60 -2.50
C ALA A 181 -7.61 11.02 -3.80
N ALA A 182 -7.06 10.64 -4.97
CA ALA A 182 -7.69 10.87 -6.26
C ALA A 182 -9.04 10.16 -6.41
N ALA A 183 -9.16 8.96 -5.84
CA ALA A 183 -10.43 8.23 -5.83
C ALA A 183 -11.53 8.99 -5.07
N PHE A 184 -11.20 9.61 -3.95
CA PHE A 184 -12.17 10.45 -3.21
C PHE A 184 -12.45 11.79 -3.90
N ASP A 185 -11.49 12.34 -4.62
CA ASP A 185 -11.59 13.63 -5.31
C ASP A 185 -12.45 13.53 -6.59
N ASP A 186 -12.31 12.42 -7.32
CA ASP A 186 -13.08 12.12 -8.55
C ASP A 186 -13.77 10.74 -8.48
N PRO A 187 -14.84 10.61 -7.67
CA PRO A 187 -15.56 9.36 -7.53
C PRO A 187 -16.08 8.79 -8.85
N GLN A 188 -16.43 9.64 -9.81
CA GLN A 188 -16.99 9.22 -11.09
C GLN A 188 -15.99 8.39 -11.91
N SER A 189 -14.71 8.73 -11.81
CA SER A 189 -13.64 8.01 -12.52
C SER A 189 -13.17 6.74 -11.78
N TYR A 190 -13.52 6.58 -10.49
CA TYR A 190 -12.93 5.53 -9.65
C TYR A 190 -13.92 4.52 -9.09
N LEU A 191 -15.18 4.89 -8.85
CA LEU A 191 -16.18 3.97 -8.30
C LEU A 191 -16.35 2.72 -9.16
N GLY A 192 -16.39 1.56 -8.51
CA GLY A 192 -16.50 0.24 -9.16
C GLY A 192 -15.20 -0.26 -9.80
N ARG A 193 -14.12 0.51 -9.76
CA ARG A 193 -12.85 0.11 -10.39
C ARG A 193 -11.93 -0.67 -9.45
N GLN A 194 -11.18 -1.56 -10.07
CA GLN A 194 -10.07 -2.29 -9.47
C GLN A 194 -8.81 -1.91 -10.26
N ILE A 195 -7.79 -1.37 -9.59
CA ILE A 195 -6.65 -0.74 -10.25
C ILE A 195 -5.35 -1.27 -9.64
N GLU A 196 -4.56 -1.99 -10.44
CA GLU A 196 -3.18 -2.31 -10.05
C GLU A 196 -2.31 -1.05 -10.11
N LEU A 197 -1.48 -0.83 -9.07
CA LEU A 197 -0.68 0.37 -8.91
C LEU A 197 0.80 0.04 -8.90
N ALA A 198 1.53 0.50 -9.93
CA ALA A 198 2.98 0.43 -10.03
C ALA A 198 3.57 1.76 -10.51
N GLY A 199 4.76 2.10 -10.06
CA GLY A 199 5.48 3.31 -10.45
C GLY A 199 6.69 3.02 -11.35
N ASP A 200 7.29 1.84 -11.20
CA ASP A 200 8.45 1.40 -11.95
C ASP A 200 8.41 -0.10 -12.23
N GLU A 201 9.19 -0.55 -13.22
CA GLU A 201 9.33 -1.96 -13.56
C GLU A 201 10.80 -2.24 -13.86
N LEU A 202 11.45 -3.05 -13.04
CA LEU A 202 12.90 -3.25 -13.05
C LEU A 202 13.27 -4.69 -12.72
N THR A 203 14.32 -5.20 -13.35
CA THR A 203 15.03 -6.38 -12.87
C THR A 203 15.84 -6.04 -11.62
N PHE A 204 16.13 -7.02 -10.77
CA PHE A 204 16.93 -6.76 -9.55
C PHE A 204 18.39 -6.38 -9.82
N PRO A 205 19.07 -6.83 -10.90
CA PRO A 205 20.34 -6.23 -11.34
C PRO A 205 20.22 -4.73 -11.64
N GLU A 206 19.13 -4.27 -12.28
CA GLU A 206 18.88 -2.84 -12.51
C GLU A 206 18.60 -2.09 -11.20
N VAL A 207 17.86 -2.70 -10.26
CA VAL A 207 17.67 -2.17 -8.92
C VAL A 207 19.03 -1.94 -8.23
N ALA A 208 19.93 -2.93 -8.26
CA ALA A 208 21.26 -2.79 -7.68
C ALA A 208 22.09 -1.66 -8.33
N ALA A 209 22.05 -1.56 -9.65
CA ALA A 209 22.71 -0.47 -10.38
C ALA A 209 22.17 0.92 -10.03
N ILE A 210 20.85 1.06 -9.81
CA ILE A 210 20.24 2.31 -9.36
C ILE A 210 20.72 2.63 -7.94
N TYR A 211 20.77 1.66 -7.04
CA TYR A 211 21.30 1.85 -5.68
C TYR A 211 22.73 2.35 -5.69
N GLU A 212 23.61 1.71 -6.47
CA GLU A 212 25.00 2.15 -6.62
C GLU A 212 25.09 3.59 -7.12
N ARG A 213 24.36 3.92 -8.19
CA ARG A 213 24.35 5.26 -8.77
C ARG A 213 23.88 6.33 -7.80
N VAL A 214 22.81 6.06 -7.03
CA VAL A 214 22.21 7.04 -6.12
C VAL A 214 23.00 7.20 -4.82
N THR A 215 23.59 6.12 -4.31
CA THR A 215 24.26 6.13 -2.99
C THR A 215 25.77 6.24 -3.10
N GLY A 216 26.36 6.00 -4.28
CA GLY A 216 27.83 5.96 -4.48
C GLY A 216 28.48 4.72 -3.86
N VAL A 217 27.71 3.72 -3.40
CA VAL A 217 28.22 2.51 -2.78
C VAL A 217 28.02 1.32 -3.72
N THR A 218 29.11 0.61 -4.00
CA THR A 218 29.07 -0.59 -4.84
C THR A 218 27.98 -1.56 -4.37
N THR A 219 27.08 -1.88 -5.28
CA THR A 219 25.90 -2.70 -4.99
C THR A 219 25.77 -3.78 -6.05
N ARG A 220 25.67 -5.03 -5.64
CA ARG A 220 25.46 -6.16 -6.54
C ARG A 220 24.23 -6.95 -6.14
N PHE A 221 23.61 -7.59 -7.12
CA PHE A 221 22.53 -8.53 -6.91
C PHE A 221 23.02 -9.96 -6.90
N GLU A 222 22.47 -10.77 -5.99
CA GLU A 222 22.74 -12.20 -5.88
C GLU A 222 21.41 -12.97 -5.79
N ALA A 223 21.13 -13.76 -6.82
CA ALA A 223 19.93 -14.59 -6.83
C ALA A 223 20.07 -15.77 -5.86
N ARG A 224 19.02 -16.00 -5.06
CA ARG A 224 18.88 -17.20 -4.23
C ARG A 224 17.93 -18.20 -4.89
N PRO A 225 17.97 -19.49 -4.49
CA PRO A 225 16.95 -20.47 -4.88
C PRO A 225 15.54 -19.96 -4.55
N ILE A 226 14.60 -20.21 -5.44
CA ILE A 226 13.18 -19.88 -5.25
C ILE A 226 12.53 -21.10 -4.60
N GLU A 227 12.01 -20.94 -3.38
CA GLU A 227 11.41 -22.01 -2.58
C GLU A 227 10.02 -21.62 -2.06
N GLU A 228 9.63 -20.35 -2.21
CA GLU A 228 8.36 -19.83 -1.72
C GLU A 228 7.41 -19.51 -2.87
N ARG A 229 6.13 -19.86 -2.72
CA ARG A 229 5.10 -19.66 -3.75
C ARG A 229 5.03 -18.24 -4.28
N MET A 230 5.22 -17.24 -3.42
CA MET A 230 5.19 -15.83 -3.84
C MET A 230 6.28 -15.51 -4.87
N PHE A 231 7.50 -16.00 -4.66
CA PHE A 231 8.60 -15.75 -5.59
C PHE A 231 8.52 -16.61 -6.85
N GLU A 232 7.91 -17.81 -6.77
CA GLU A 232 7.55 -18.59 -7.95
C GLU A 232 6.56 -17.82 -8.82
N TRP A 233 5.50 -17.27 -8.21
CA TRP A 233 4.51 -16.48 -8.92
C TRP A 233 5.10 -15.23 -9.58
N PHE A 234 6.03 -14.53 -8.93
CA PHE A 234 6.75 -13.41 -9.55
C PHE A 234 7.56 -13.85 -10.78
N ALA A 235 8.10 -15.06 -10.78
CA ALA A 235 8.84 -15.61 -11.92
C ALA A 235 7.92 -16.08 -13.06
N GLU A 236 6.71 -16.55 -12.75
CA GLU A 236 5.69 -17.05 -13.69
C GLU A 236 4.90 -15.91 -14.34
N GLU A 237 4.04 -15.28 -13.57
CA GLU A 237 3.07 -14.27 -14.02
C GLU A 237 3.47 -12.85 -13.62
N GLY A 238 3.74 -12.64 -12.32
CA GLY A 238 4.08 -11.35 -11.76
C GLY A 238 2.94 -10.32 -11.82
N TYR A 239 3.27 -9.08 -11.52
CA TYR A 239 2.36 -7.95 -11.55
C TYR A 239 2.11 -7.45 -12.98
N GLN A 240 0.93 -6.81 -13.23
CA GLN A 240 0.47 -6.45 -14.57
C GLN A 240 -0.13 -5.03 -14.63
N ALA A 241 0.34 -4.11 -13.78
CA ALA A 241 -0.13 -2.73 -13.80
C ALA A 241 0.25 -2.01 -15.10
N ASP A 242 -0.68 -1.24 -15.67
CA ASP A 242 -0.43 -0.36 -16.81
C ASP A 242 0.25 0.95 -16.35
N ILE A 243 1.57 0.89 -16.15
CA ILE A 243 2.38 2.04 -15.71
C ILE A 243 2.21 3.26 -16.63
N PRO A 244 2.20 3.14 -17.97
CA PRO A 244 1.90 4.27 -18.85
C PRO A 244 0.56 4.93 -18.59
N ALA A 245 -0.51 4.14 -18.34
CA ALA A 245 -1.82 4.69 -18.00
C ALA A 245 -1.79 5.40 -16.63
N LEU A 246 -1.15 4.80 -15.64
CA LEU A 246 -0.99 5.40 -14.31
C LEU A 246 -0.22 6.72 -14.37
N ARG A 247 0.83 6.83 -15.20
CA ARG A 247 1.59 8.06 -15.40
C ARG A 247 0.79 9.17 -16.06
N ARG A 248 -0.18 8.84 -16.92
CA ARG A 248 -1.10 9.85 -17.49
C ARG A 248 -1.98 10.48 -16.40
N VAL A 249 -2.41 9.69 -15.42
CA VAL A 249 -3.21 10.16 -14.28
C VAL A 249 -2.33 10.88 -13.25
N HIS A 250 -1.13 10.35 -13.01
CA HIS A 250 -0.17 10.86 -12.03
C HIS A 250 1.20 11.11 -12.69
N PRO A 251 1.42 12.27 -13.34
CA PRO A 251 2.72 12.59 -13.97
C PRO A 251 3.90 12.59 -12.99
N GLY A 252 3.62 12.72 -11.69
CA GLY A 252 4.60 12.64 -10.60
C GLY A 252 4.93 11.23 -10.13
N LEU A 253 4.35 10.19 -10.74
CA LEU A 253 4.52 8.78 -10.37
C LEU A 253 6.00 8.41 -10.20
N MET A 254 6.35 7.84 -9.06
CA MET A 254 7.71 7.68 -8.60
C MET A 254 8.44 6.55 -9.37
N SER A 255 9.64 6.84 -9.88
CA SER A 255 10.61 5.78 -10.20
C SER A 255 11.40 5.40 -8.94
N LEU A 256 12.04 4.23 -8.94
CA LEU A 256 12.90 3.81 -7.84
C LEU A 256 14.04 4.81 -7.59
N GLU A 257 14.67 5.29 -8.65
CA GLU A 257 15.75 6.28 -8.55
C GLU A 257 15.31 7.57 -7.86
N ARG A 258 14.15 8.11 -8.27
CA ARG A 258 13.57 9.32 -7.66
C ARG A 258 13.16 9.07 -6.19
N PHE A 259 12.61 7.89 -5.90
CA PHE A 259 12.25 7.48 -4.55
C PHE A 259 13.46 7.47 -3.62
N LEU A 260 14.54 6.79 -4.03
CA LEU A 260 15.78 6.71 -3.26
C LEU A 260 16.44 8.09 -3.07
N THR A 261 16.52 8.89 -4.13
CA THR A 261 17.08 10.24 -4.06
C THR A 261 16.37 11.12 -3.05
N ARG A 262 15.02 11.10 -3.05
CA ARG A 262 14.22 11.84 -2.05
C ARG A 262 14.47 11.34 -0.64
N ARG A 263 14.57 10.02 -0.48
CA ARG A 263 14.77 9.41 0.83
C ARG A 263 16.11 9.80 1.46
N LEU A 264 17.16 9.79 0.66
CA LEU A 264 18.49 10.21 1.11
C LEU A 264 18.54 11.71 1.47
N GLN A 265 17.90 12.56 0.67
CA GLN A 265 17.80 13.99 0.97
C GLN A 265 17.09 14.26 2.31
N SER A 266 16.01 13.50 2.59
CA SER A 266 15.26 13.63 3.86
C SER A 266 16.01 13.12 5.09
N ALA A 267 17.05 12.30 4.93
CA ALA A 267 17.87 11.78 6.01
C ALA A 267 19.01 12.75 6.40
N ILE A 268 19.31 13.74 5.56
CA ILE A 268 20.39 14.73 5.77
C ILE A 268 19.81 16.05 6.34
N SER A 269 18.52 16.28 6.19
CA SER A 269 17.79 17.45 6.72
C SER A 269 17.19 17.18 8.09
#